data_e675a65dd15b3b8d801e72a3dbdfac3d
#
_entry.id   e675a65dd15b3b8d801e72a3dbdfac3d
#
_cell.length_a   1.000
_cell.length_b   1.000
_cell.length_c   1.000
_cell.angle_alpha   90.00
_cell.angle_beta   90.00
_cell.angle_gamma   90.00
#
_symmetry.space_group_name_H-M   'P 1'
#
loop_
_entity.id
_entity.type
_entity.pdbx_description
1 polymer ?
#
loop_
_entity_poly.entity_id
_entity_poly.type
_entity_poly.pdbx_seq_one_letter_code
_entity_poly.pdbx_strand_id
1 'polypeptide(L)'
;STLLGAPRQYGLTQQHKHLKEMAAVTGLLNPPVFCPVVGDFYSGMEVTVTLNKSDFKASLSEIKEVYKSFYTGRVVSFSDEQEAGFLSAGILSGKDGLTVSAFGNNDRIILVSRFDNLGKGASGAAVQNMNIVMGIDETEGLVL
;
A
#
# COMPACT_ATOMS: atom_id res chain seq x y z
N SER A 1 6.93 -25.90 -11.84
CA SER A 1 7.34 -25.14 -13.03
C SER A 1 8.37 -24.10 -12.61
N THR A 2 9.56 -24.10 -13.22
CA THR A 2 10.64 -23.13 -12.97
C THR A 2 10.23 -21.67 -13.23
N LEU A 3 9.18 -21.45 -14.02
CA LEU A 3 8.63 -20.13 -14.30
C LEU A 3 7.87 -19.50 -13.12
N LEU A 4 7.44 -20.28 -12.14
CA LEU A 4 6.68 -19.78 -10.98
C LEU A 4 7.56 -19.55 -9.74
N GLY A 5 8.77 -20.07 -9.74
CA GLY A 5 9.69 -20.00 -8.60
C GLY A 5 10.45 -18.68 -8.44
N ALA A 6 10.15 -17.64 -9.25
CA ALA A 6 10.75 -16.32 -9.14
C ALA A 6 9.70 -15.22 -9.33
N PRO A 7 9.89 -14.03 -8.72
CA PRO A 7 9.05 -12.87 -8.97
C PRO A 7 9.02 -12.48 -10.46
N ARG A 8 7.85 -12.09 -10.96
CA ARG A 8 7.66 -11.74 -12.38
C ARG A 8 6.98 -10.39 -12.52
N GLN A 9 7.55 -9.52 -13.31
CA GLN A 9 6.93 -8.26 -13.67
C GLN A 9 5.92 -8.45 -14.80
N TYR A 10 4.80 -7.73 -14.74
CA TYR A 10 3.79 -7.66 -15.80
C TYR A 10 3.43 -6.21 -16.10
N GLY A 11 2.43 -5.97 -16.93
CA GLY A 11 2.05 -4.61 -17.32
C GLY A 11 3.13 -3.86 -18.11
N LEU A 12 4.00 -4.58 -18.82
CA LEU A 12 5.19 -4.04 -19.50
C LEU A 12 4.88 -2.97 -20.57
N THR A 13 3.67 -2.98 -21.12
CA THR A 13 3.22 -1.99 -22.11
C THR A 13 2.84 -0.65 -21.50
N GLN A 14 2.81 -0.53 -20.17
CA GLN A 14 2.34 0.66 -19.45
C GLN A 14 0.92 1.10 -19.84
N GLN A 15 0.04 0.14 -20.19
CA GLN A 15 -1.38 0.37 -20.52
C GLN A 15 -2.33 -0.29 -19.52
N HIS A 16 -1.86 -0.48 -18.27
CA HIS A 16 -2.67 -1.10 -17.24
C HIS A 16 -3.82 -0.17 -16.79
N LYS A 17 -5.01 -0.74 -16.54
CA LYS A 17 -6.20 0.03 -16.10
C LYS A 17 -5.95 0.90 -14.85
N HIS A 18 -5.15 0.42 -13.90
CA HIS A 18 -4.82 1.16 -12.69
C HIS A 18 -4.09 2.49 -12.94
N LEU A 19 -3.40 2.68 -14.06
CA LEU A 19 -2.74 3.95 -14.38
C LEU A 19 -3.76 5.10 -14.49
N LYS A 20 -4.92 4.85 -15.10
CA LYS A 20 -6.00 5.83 -15.17
C LYS A 20 -6.61 6.11 -13.80
N GLU A 21 -6.80 5.07 -13.00
CA GLU A 21 -7.32 5.18 -11.63
C GLU A 21 -6.36 5.97 -10.75
N MET A 22 -5.05 5.66 -10.80
CA MET A 22 -4.01 6.39 -10.08
C MET A 22 -4.02 7.88 -10.42
N ALA A 23 -4.01 8.23 -11.71
CA ALA A 23 -4.05 9.63 -12.14
C ALA A 23 -5.33 10.35 -11.67
N ALA A 24 -6.48 9.68 -11.76
CA ALA A 24 -7.76 10.27 -11.35
C ALA A 24 -7.83 10.53 -9.83
N VAL A 25 -7.36 9.58 -9.01
CA VAL A 25 -7.42 9.67 -7.55
C VAL A 25 -6.38 10.65 -7.00
N THR A 26 -5.18 10.65 -7.57
CA THR A 26 -4.06 11.49 -7.08
C THR A 26 -4.03 12.89 -7.69
N GLY A 27 -4.76 13.13 -8.78
CA GLY A 27 -4.71 14.38 -9.51
C GLY A 27 -3.43 14.60 -10.33
N LEU A 28 -2.62 13.56 -10.54
CA LEU A 28 -1.41 13.66 -11.34
C LEU A 28 -1.74 13.96 -12.81
N LEU A 29 -1.04 14.93 -13.39
CA LEU A 29 -1.18 15.28 -14.81
C LEU A 29 -0.73 14.14 -15.73
N ASN A 30 0.32 13.43 -15.32
CA ASN A 30 0.84 12.27 -16.04
C ASN A 30 0.73 11.03 -15.13
N PRO A 31 0.25 9.89 -15.65
CA PRO A 31 0.27 8.65 -14.90
C PRO A 31 1.71 8.27 -14.51
N PRO A 32 1.91 7.67 -13.33
CA PRO A 32 3.23 7.21 -12.90
C PRO A 32 3.70 6.02 -13.75
N VAL A 33 5.00 5.75 -13.73
CA VAL A 33 5.53 4.47 -14.22
C VAL A 33 5.06 3.37 -13.28
N PHE A 34 4.41 2.34 -13.82
CA PHE A 34 3.82 1.24 -13.07
C PHE A 34 4.57 -0.06 -13.29
N CYS A 35 5.19 -0.58 -12.23
CA CYS A 35 6.03 -1.78 -12.27
C CYS A 35 5.45 -2.90 -11.39
N PRO A 36 4.28 -3.47 -11.74
CA PRO A 36 3.69 -4.53 -10.95
C PRO A 36 4.49 -5.84 -11.03
N VAL A 37 4.69 -6.45 -9.89
CA VAL A 37 5.42 -7.72 -9.74
C VAL A 37 4.52 -8.71 -9.01
N VAL A 38 4.47 -9.95 -9.48
CA VAL A 38 3.82 -11.07 -8.79
C VAL A 38 4.85 -12.07 -8.32
N GLY A 39 4.63 -12.63 -7.13
CA GLY A 39 5.45 -13.68 -6.52
C GLY A 39 4.63 -14.93 -6.23
N ASP A 40 5.31 -16.01 -5.84
CA ASP A 40 4.70 -17.29 -5.50
C ASP A 40 4.37 -17.33 -3.99
N PHE A 41 3.34 -16.54 -3.61
CA PHE A 41 2.76 -16.53 -2.25
C PHE A 41 1.24 -16.32 -2.34
N TYR A 42 0.53 -16.81 -1.34
CA TYR A 42 -0.94 -16.90 -1.38
C TYR A 42 -1.63 -15.55 -1.47
N SER A 43 -1.30 -14.63 -0.57
CA SER A 43 -1.88 -13.29 -0.53
C SER A 43 -0.94 -12.30 0.12
N GLY A 44 -1.21 -11.03 -0.11
CA GLY A 44 -0.44 -9.91 0.37
C GLY A 44 -0.04 -8.99 -0.78
N MET A 45 0.12 -7.72 -0.46
CA MET A 45 0.52 -6.70 -1.42
C MET A 45 1.35 -5.63 -0.72
N GLU A 46 2.38 -5.20 -1.42
CA GLU A 46 3.15 -4.01 -1.08
C GLU A 46 3.11 -3.05 -2.26
N VAL A 47 2.83 -1.79 -1.98
CA VAL A 47 2.91 -0.71 -2.96
C VAL A 47 3.96 0.28 -2.49
N THR A 48 4.99 0.48 -3.30
CA THR A 48 6.07 1.42 -3.03
C THR A 48 6.01 2.60 -4.00
N VAL A 49 5.99 3.82 -3.46
CA VAL A 49 6.13 5.07 -4.20
C VAL A 49 7.50 5.67 -3.87
N THR A 50 8.32 5.85 -4.89
CA THR A 50 9.67 6.41 -4.77
C THR A 50 9.66 7.91 -5.00
N LEU A 51 10.33 8.66 -4.13
CA LEU A 51 10.42 10.11 -4.19
C LEU A 51 11.88 10.55 -4.17
N ASN A 52 12.24 11.48 -5.04
CA ASN A 52 13.52 12.18 -5.00
C ASN A 52 13.36 13.54 -4.30
N LYS A 53 14.46 14.17 -3.91
CA LYS A 53 14.45 15.46 -3.21
C LYS A 53 13.65 16.57 -3.93
N SER A 54 13.56 16.50 -5.26
CA SER A 54 12.75 17.43 -6.06
C SER A 54 11.23 17.28 -5.83
N ASP A 55 10.79 16.13 -5.34
CA ASP A 55 9.37 15.77 -5.26
C ASP A 55 8.76 16.13 -3.90
N PHE A 56 9.60 16.47 -2.91
CA PHE A 56 9.15 16.81 -1.55
C PHE A 56 9.96 17.93 -0.92
N LYS A 57 9.33 18.66 0.02
CA LYS A 57 9.98 19.74 0.79
C LYS A 57 10.27 19.35 2.22
N ALA A 58 9.43 18.52 2.81
CA ALA A 58 9.53 18.06 4.19
C ALA A 58 10.70 17.08 4.39
N SER A 59 11.19 16.95 5.61
CA SER A 59 12.11 15.89 5.99
C SER A 59 11.39 14.55 6.15
N LEU A 60 12.13 13.43 6.16
CA LEU A 60 11.57 12.12 6.44
C LEU A 60 10.83 12.06 7.80
N SER A 61 11.39 12.71 8.83
CA SER A 61 10.76 12.77 10.16
C SER A 61 9.43 13.51 10.15
N GLU A 62 9.34 14.63 9.44
CA GLU A 62 8.08 15.37 9.30
C GLU A 62 7.01 14.56 8.56
N ILE A 63 7.38 13.83 7.50
CA ILE A 63 6.46 12.94 6.80
C ILE A 63 5.94 11.83 7.73
N LYS A 64 6.83 11.22 8.52
CA LYS A 64 6.44 10.21 9.51
C LYS A 64 5.48 10.76 10.57
N GLU A 65 5.74 11.94 11.08
CA GLU A 65 4.85 12.58 12.08
C GLU A 65 3.47 12.91 11.47
N VAL A 66 3.42 13.37 10.22
CA VAL A 66 2.14 13.55 9.51
C VAL A 66 1.40 12.21 9.40
N TYR A 67 2.08 11.13 8.99
CA TYR A 67 1.45 9.81 8.88
C TYR A 67 0.95 9.29 10.22
N LYS A 68 1.75 9.41 11.29
CA LYS A 68 1.36 9.02 12.65
C LYS A 68 0.13 9.78 13.13
N SER A 69 0.07 11.08 12.87
CA SER A 69 -1.05 11.93 13.30
C SER A 69 -2.33 11.71 12.49
N PHE A 70 -2.20 11.35 11.22
CA PHE A 70 -3.32 11.18 10.31
C PHE A 70 -3.90 9.75 10.32
N TYR A 71 -3.04 8.72 10.31
CA TYR A 71 -3.46 7.33 10.26
C TYR A 71 -3.52 6.73 11.67
N THR A 72 -4.50 7.16 12.46
CA THR A 72 -4.76 6.71 13.84
C THR A 72 -5.87 5.66 13.93
N GLY A 73 -6.47 5.30 12.79
CA GLY A 73 -7.57 4.36 12.71
C GLY A 73 -7.12 2.91 12.91
N ARG A 74 -8.10 2.04 13.19
CA ARG A 74 -7.88 0.60 13.34
C ARG A 74 -7.66 -0.10 11.99
N VAL A 75 -8.30 0.38 10.93
CA VAL A 75 -8.24 -0.22 9.60
C VAL A 75 -7.02 0.25 8.81
N VAL A 76 -6.67 1.54 8.92
CA VAL A 76 -5.45 2.10 8.32
C VAL A 76 -4.60 2.71 9.43
N SER A 77 -3.36 2.26 9.55
CA SER A 77 -2.44 2.69 10.60
C SER A 77 -1.04 2.96 10.05
N PHE A 78 -0.28 3.79 10.77
CA PHE A 78 1.14 3.97 10.51
C PHE A 78 1.95 2.86 11.19
N SER A 79 3.00 2.36 10.53
CA SER A 79 3.97 1.42 11.11
C SER A 79 5.38 1.70 10.61
N ASP A 80 6.36 1.70 11.52
CA ASP A 80 7.80 1.75 11.20
C ASP A 80 8.45 0.35 11.25
N GLU A 81 7.68 -0.71 11.47
CA GLU A 81 8.19 -2.07 11.66
C GLU A 81 8.77 -2.64 10.37
N GLN A 82 9.90 -3.31 10.53
CA GLN A 82 10.65 -3.99 9.48
C GLN A 82 11.03 -5.39 9.94
N GLU A 83 11.07 -6.32 9.00
CA GLU A 83 11.52 -7.68 9.25
C GLU A 83 13.04 -7.77 8.95
N ALA A 84 13.89 -7.45 9.96
CA ALA A 84 15.36 -7.44 9.82
C ALA A 84 15.88 -6.61 8.63
N GLY A 85 15.30 -5.44 8.40
CA GLY A 85 15.66 -4.55 7.30
C GLY A 85 14.94 -4.85 5.97
N PHE A 86 13.98 -5.77 6.00
CA PHE A 86 13.11 -6.09 4.86
C PHE A 86 11.68 -5.63 5.14
N LEU A 87 10.90 -5.54 4.07
CA LEU A 87 9.46 -5.38 4.12
C LEU A 87 8.82 -6.54 3.37
N SER A 88 8.01 -7.32 4.07
CA SER A 88 7.28 -8.43 3.44
C SER A 88 5.90 -8.01 3.00
N ALA A 89 5.57 -8.25 1.74
CA ALA A 89 4.21 -8.07 1.21
C ALA A 89 3.19 -9.00 1.91
N GLY A 90 3.64 -10.11 2.51
CA GLY A 90 2.78 -11.10 3.15
C GLY A 90 2.49 -10.85 4.64
N ILE A 91 3.03 -9.81 5.26
CA ILE A 91 2.91 -9.59 6.72
C ILE A 91 1.44 -9.41 7.17
N LEU A 92 0.58 -8.90 6.31
CA LEU A 92 -0.84 -8.71 6.56
C LEU A 92 -1.72 -9.73 5.83
N SER A 93 -1.16 -10.87 5.39
CA SER A 93 -1.94 -11.94 4.77
C SER A 93 -3.06 -12.42 5.70
N GLY A 94 -4.29 -12.49 5.19
CA GLY A 94 -5.49 -12.84 5.96
C GLY A 94 -6.04 -11.70 6.83
N LYS A 95 -5.52 -10.48 6.71
CA LYS A 95 -5.97 -9.30 7.46
C LYS A 95 -6.76 -8.33 6.57
N ASP A 96 -7.67 -7.58 7.19
CA ASP A 96 -8.47 -6.54 6.54
C ASP A 96 -7.96 -5.11 6.86
N GLY A 97 -6.80 -5.03 7.50
CA GLY A 97 -6.08 -3.78 7.76
C GLY A 97 -5.10 -3.41 6.66
N LEU A 98 -4.61 -2.16 6.73
CA LEU A 98 -3.56 -1.62 5.88
C LEU A 98 -2.58 -0.82 6.73
N THR A 99 -1.28 -1.00 6.50
CA THR A 99 -0.26 -0.14 7.08
C THR A 99 0.35 0.79 6.05
N VAL A 100 0.64 2.02 6.47
CA VAL A 100 1.46 2.98 5.72
C VAL A 100 2.78 3.21 6.43
N SER A 101 3.85 3.40 5.68
CA SER A 101 5.20 3.57 6.19
C SER A 101 5.97 4.58 5.34
N ALA A 102 7.04 5.16 5.90
CA ALA A 102 7.97 6.00 5.16
C ALA A 102 9.41 5.65 5.58
N PHE A 103 10.27 5.38 4.62
CA PHE A 103 11.67 5.03 4.84
C PHE A 103 12.59 5.81 3.90
N GLY A 104 13.86 5.86 4.20
CA GLY A 104 14.86 6.53 3.37
C GLY A 104 15.66 7.56 4.12
N ASN A 105 15.96 8.67 3.46
CA ASN A 105 16.71 9.81 3.98
C ASN A 105 16.16 11.13 3.42
N ASN A 106 16.80 12.26 3.72
CA ASN A 106 16.33 13.57 3.25
C ASN A 106 16.55 13.85 1.75
N ASP A 107 17.15 12.92 1.02
CA ASP A 107 17.36 13.04 -0.43
C ASP A 107 16.47 12.09 -1.23
N ARG A 108 16.15 10.93 -0.66
CA ARG A 108 15.33 9.88 -1.27
C ARG A 108 14.45 9.24 -0.22
N ILE A 109 13.17 9.19 -0.50
CA ILE A 109 12.15 8.60 0.37
C ILE A 109 11.39 7.54 -0.41
N ILE A 110 11.03 6.47 0.26
CA ILE A 110 10.02 5.53 -0.19
C ILE A 110 8.82 5.60 0.74
N LEU A 111 7.65 5.79 0.16
CA LEU A 111 6.37 5.65 0.85
C LEU A 111 5.85 4.26 0.54
N VAL A 112 5.47 3.53 1.56
CA VAL A 112 5.07 2.12 1.41
C VAL A 112 3.70 1.91 2.02
N SER A 113 2.83 1.18 1.32
CA SER A 113 1.63 0.62 1.93
C SER A 113 1.64 -0.90 1.80
N ARG A 114 1.25 -1.60 2.88
CA ARG A 114 1.12 -3.07 2.90
C ARG A 114 -0.28 -3.46 3.32
N PHE A 115 -0.85 -4.43 2.64
CA PHE A 115 -2.20 -4.93 2.90
C PHE A 115 -2.40 -6.30 2.23
N ASP A 116 -3.45 -7.01 2.62
CA ASP A 116 -3.87 -8.21 1.90
C ASP A 116 -4.72 -7.83 0.67
N ASN A 117 -4.31 -8.28 -0.52
CA ASN A 117 -5.03 -8.02 -1.77
C ASN A 117 -6.40 -8.71 -1.84
N LEU A 118 -6.65 -9.76 -1.06
CA LEU A 118 -7.92 -10.48 -0.96
C LEU A 118 -8.78 -9.96 0.21
N GLY A 119 -8.16 -9.49 1.30
CA GLY A 119 -8.78 -8.86 2.46
C GLY A 119 -9.05 -7.37 2.20
N LYS A 120 -8.20 -6.49 2.75
CA LYS A 120 -8.33 -5.02 2.59
C LYS A 120 -8.42 -4.57 1.13
N GLY A 121 -7.75 -5.28 0.22
CA GLY A 121 -7.78 -4.98 -1.22
C GLY A 121 -9.06 -5.41 -1.94
N ALA A 122 -9.95 -6.20 -1.31
CA ALA A 122 -11.16 -6.73 -1.93
C ALA A 122 -12.31 -6.88 -0.92
N SER A 123 -12.48 -8.08 -0.32
CA SER A 123 -13.65 -8.39 0.54
C SER A 123 -13.70 -7.53 1.81
N GLY A 124 -12.57 -7.28 2.47
CA GLY A 124 -12.53 -6.45 3.66
C GLY A 124 -12.94 -5.01 3.40
N ALA A 125 -12.52 -4.42 2.28
CA ALA A 125 -12.98 -3.07 1.90
C ALA A 125 -14.48 -3.05 1.58
N ALA A 126 -15.03 -4.11 0.99
CA ALA A 126 -16.46 -4.20 0.71
C ALA A 126 -17.28 -4.26 2.02
N VAL A 127 -16.84 -5.07 2.99
CA VAL A 127 -17.49 -5.15 4.32
C VAL A 127 -17.37 -3.82 5.06
N GLN A 128 -16.19 -3.19 5.08
CA GLN A 128 -16.00 -1.86 5.68
C GLN A 128 -16.96 -0.82 5.09
N ASN A 129 -17.04 -0.74 3.76
CA ASN A 129 -17.94 0.20 3.10
C ASN A 129 -19.41 -0.08 3.41
N MET A 130 -19.83 -1.35 3.47
CA MET A 130 -21.17 -1.74 3.88
C MET A 130 -21.47 -1.28 5.31
N ASN A 131 -20.55 -1.52 6.24
CA ASN A 131 -20.68 -1.10 7.64
C ASN A 131 -20.89 0.40 7.76
N ILE A 132 -20.08 1.19 7.05
CA ILE A 132 -20.18 2.66 7.03
C ILE A 132 -21.56 3.10 6.51
N VAL A 133 -22.02 2.53 5.40
CA VAL A 133 -23.32 2.87 4.80
C VAL A 133 -24.48 2.49 5.74
N MET A 134 -24.36 1.39 6.48
CA MET A 134 -25.35 0.95 7.46
C MET A 134 -25.29 1.71 8.80
N GLY A 135 -24.28 2.56 9.00
CA GLY A 135 -24.10 3.33 10.23
C GLY A 135 -23.67 2.50 11.44
N ILE A 136 -23.02 1.35 11.20
CA ILE A 136 -22.41 0.50 12.24
C ILE A 136 -20.90 0.71 12.29
N ASP A 137 -20.23 0.14 13.31
CA ASP A 137 -18.76 0.25 13.42
C ASP A 137 -18.10 -0.29 12.15
N GLU A 138 -17.23 0.52 11.54
CA GLU A 138 -16.57 0.17 10.26
C GLU A 138 -15.76 -1.13 10.33
N THR A 139 -15.38 -1.55 11.55
CA THR A 139 -14.55 -2.74 11.79
C THR A 139 -15.35 -4.01 12.08
N GLU A 140 -16.67 -3.93 12.12
CA GLU A 140 -17.52 -5.09 12.42
C GLU A 140 -17.30 -6.20 11.38
N GLY A 141 -16.96 -7.41 11.86
CA GLY A 141 -16.67 -8.56 11.02
C GLY A 141 -15.33 -8.54 10.27
N LEU A 142 -14.47 -7.53 10.48
CA LEU A 142 -13.13 -7.48 9.91
C LEU A 142 -12.09 -8.15 10.80
N VAL A 143 -11.08 -8.74 10.18
CA VAL A 143 -9.89 -9.32 10.83
C VAL A 143 -8.76 -8.28 10.78
N LEU A 144 -8.49 -7.59 11.86
CA LEU A 144 -7.49 -6.52 11.96
C LEU A 144 -6.21 -6.98 12.63
#